data_47fdfcb198232dd2c744602504c1f6c5
#
_entry.id   47fdfcb198232dd2c744602504c1f6c5
#
_cell.length_a   1.000
_cell.length_b   1.000
_cell.length_c   1.000
_cell.angle_alpha   90.00
_cell.angle_beta   90.00
_cell.angle_gamma   90.00
#
_symmetry.space_group_name_H-M   'P 1'
#
loop_
_entity.id
_entity.type
_entity.pdbx_description
1 polymer ?
#
loop_
_entity_poly.entity_id
_entity_poly.type
_entity_poly.pdbx_seq_one_letter_code
_entity_poly.pdbx_strand_id
1 'polypeptide(L)'
;MKIIKLLFLSLLMAMPVYAAKIQNGEQLIAAMYKKHNAKWYRTLTFVQKTTRFRPDGTSSVETWYEAMSAPGKLRIDFAPLEKGNGLMFVDGNQHSFRDGKLANSQPTVHPLMVLGFDVYLQPVDKTINQLKELKMDLSLLREDSWQGKPVYVVGAKQGDLRSPQFWIDKKNLLFIRLLQPTGKDKTSFQEILFNKYQKVKGGGWIAPEVIFNVDNKMVLLEEYSDMQAGISLNSDLFDPQKWMTVDRNYYKKK
;
A
#
# COMPACT_ATOMS: atom_id res chain seq x y z
N MET A 1 -71.64 -20.66 -18.03
CA MET A 1 -70.26 -20.70 -18.55
C MET A 1 -69.36 -20.06 -17.48
N LYS A 2 -68.60 -20.87 -16.72
CA LYS A 2 -67.66 -20.34 -15.71
C LYS A 2 -66.26 -20.34 -16.32
N ILE A 3 -65.66 -19.16 -16.47
CA ILE A 3 -64.31 -18.96 -16.99
C ILE A 3 -63.32 -19.13 -15.83
N ILE A 4 -62.55 -20.22 -15.84
CA ILE A 4 -61.45 -20.46 -14.89
C ILE A 4 -60.24 -19.68 -15.40
N LYS A 5 -59.79 -18.63 -14.66
CA LYS A 5 -58.56 -17.94 -14.91
C LYS A 5 -57.41 -18.75 -14.27
N LEU A 6 -56.59 -19.38 -15.10
CA LEU A 6 -55.32 -20.00 -14.69
C LEU A 6 -54.30 -18.90 -14.39
N LEU A 7 -53.88 -18.76 -13.13
CA LEU A 7 -52.76 -17.90 -12.75
C LEU A 7 -51.45 -18.72 -12.95
N PHE A 8 -50.67 -18.32 -13.95
CA PHE A 8 -49.30 -18.84 -14.11
C PHE A 8 -48.42 -18.13 -13.10
N LEU A 9 -48.01 -18.84 -12.02
CA LEU A 9 -47.03 -18.37 -11.05
C LEU A 9 -45.65 -18.72 -11.61
N SER A 10 -44.94 -17.76 -12.22
CA SER A 10 -43.57 -17.93 -12.68
C SER A 10 -42.64 -17.89 -11.47
N LEU A 11 -42.13 -19.08 -11.09
CA LEU A 11 -41.11 -19.23 -10.07
C LEU A 11 -39.77 -18.81 -10.68
N LEU A 12 -39.30 -17.58 -10.41
CA LEU A 12 -37.95 -17.15 -10.73
C LEU A 12 -36.99 -17.89 -9.77
N MET A 13 -36.36 -18.96 -10.23
CA MET A 13 -35.22 -19.56 -9.52
C MET A 13 -34.05 -18.60 -9.57
N ALA A 14 -33.77 -17.92 -8.46
CA ALA A 14 -32.52 -17.20 -8.26
C ALA A 14 -31.38 -18.21 -8.22
N MET A 15 -30.65 -18.36 -9.34
CA MET A 15 -29.42 -19.15 -9.35
C MET A 15 -28.40 -18.46 -8.44
N PRO A 16 -27.75 -19.17 -7.49
CA PRO A 16 -26.68 -18.58 -6.69
C PRO A 16 -25.55 -18.19 -7.66
N VAL A 17 -25.25 -16.89 -7.73
CA VAL A 17 -24.07 -16.37 -8.42
C VAL A 17 -22.86 -16.79 -7.57
N TYR A 18 -22.26 -17.92 -7.89
CA TYR A 18 -20.97 -18.27 -7.33
C TYR A 18 -19.93 -17.21 -7.78
N ALA A 19 -19.45 -16.41 -6.85
CA ALA A 19 -18.32 -15.54 -7.14
C ALA A 19 -17.16 -16.41 -7.66
N ALA A 20 -16.66 -16.12 -8.85
CA ALA A 20 -15.58 -16.89 -9.46
C ALA A 20 -14.39 -16.92 -8.49
N LYS A 21 -13.85 -18.14 -8.26
CA LYS A 21 -12.69 -18.34 -7.38
C LYS A 21 -11.49 -17.61 -7.96
N ILE A 22 -10.79 -16.81 -7.16
CA ILE A 22 -9.55 -16.15 -7.55
C ILE A 22 -8.48 -17.24 -7.73
N GLN A 23 -7.85 -17.30 -8.92
CA GLN A 23 -6.94 -18.39 -9.31
C GLN A 23 -5.48 -17.95 -9.45
N ASN A 24 -5.21 -16.64 -9.62
CA ASN A 24 -3.88 -16.08 -9.79
C ASN A 24 -3.80 -14.66 -9.23
N GLY A 25 -2.58 -14.09 -9.19
CA GLY A 25 -2.34 -12.75 -8.67
C GLY A 25 -3.02 -11.65 -9.49
N GLU A 26 -3.13 -11.80 -10.81
CA GLU A 26 -3.77 -10.80 -11.66
C GLU A 26 -5.27 -10.68 -11.35
N GLN A 27 -5.95 -11.81 -11.15
CA GLN A 27 -7.36 -11.82 -10.72
C GLN A 27 -7.52 -11.28 -9.30
N LEU A 28 -6.55 -11.52 -8.40
CA LEU A 28 -6.57 -10.95 -7.05
C LEU A 28 -6.45 -9.41 -7.09
N ILE A 29 -5.53 -8.86 -7.89
CA ILE A 29 -5.36 -7.43 -8.10
C ILE A 29 -6.66 -6.81 -8.65
N ALA A 30 -7.28 -7.44 -9.64
CA ALA A 30 -8.57 -7.00 -10.19
C ALA A 30 -9.68 -7.00 -9.12
N ALA A 31 -9.70 -8.01 -8.24
CA ALA A 31 -10.67 -8.09 -7.14
C ALA A 31 -10.42 -7.00 -6.08
N MET A 32 -9.15 -6.69 -5.74
CA MET A 32 -8.78 -5.60 -4.84
C MET A 32 -9.26 -4.26 -5.39
N TYR A 33 -8.95 -3.97 -6.63
CA TYR A 33 -9.40 -2.76 -7.34
C TYR A 33 -10.93 -2.67 -7.35
N LYS A 34 -11.62 -3.72 -7.83
CA LYS A 34 -13.10 -3.74 -7.92
C LYS A 34 -13.77 -3.49 -6.57
N LYS A 35 -13.22 -4.03 -5.48
CA LYS A 35 -13.78 -3.88 -4.13
C LYS A 35 -13.64 -2.46 -3.58
N HIS A 36 -12.56 -1.76 -3.92
CA HIS A 36 -12.14 -0.56 -3.19
C HIS A 36 -12.18 0.74 -4.01
N ASN A 37 -12.06 0.73 -5.34
CA ASN A 37 -11.79 1.90 -6.17
C ASN A 37 -12.78 3.07 -5.98
N ALA A 38 -14.07 2.77 -5.77
CA ALA A 38 -15.11 3.78 -5.59
C ALA A 38 -15.16 4.36 -4.17
N LYS A 39 -14.47 3.73 -3.20
CA LYS A 39 -14.58 4.03 -1.76
C LYS A 39 -13.24 4.32 -1.10
N TRP A 40 -12.15 4.30 -1.87
CA TRP A 40 -10.81 4.57 -1.33
C TRP A 40 -10.50 6.07 -1.41
N TYR A 41 -9.82 6.60 -0.40
CA TYR A 41 -9.37 7.98 -0.41
C TYR A 41 -8.32 8.19 -1.51
N ARG A 42 -8.34 9.40 -2.11
CA ARG A 42 -7.32 9.79 -3.11
C ARG A 42 -6.20 10.61 -2.50
N THR A 43 -6.45 11.22 -1.36
CA THR A 43 -5.45 12.01 -0.64
C THR A 43 -5.38 11.55 0.81
N LEU A 44 -4.18 11.57 1.36
CA LEU A 44 -3.91 11.21 2.74
C LEU A 44 -2.76 12.06 3.26
N THR A 45 -2.87 12.56 4.48
CA THR A 45 -1.72 13.09 5.22
C THR A 45 -1.63 12.40 6.58
N PHE A 46 -0.44 12.29 7.10
CA PHE A 46 -0.18 11.77 8.45
C PHE A 46 1.18 12.22 8.98
N VAL A 47 1.34 12.11 10.27
CA VAL A 47 2.62 12.27 10.95
C VAL A 47 3.13 10.88 11.30
N GLN A 48 4.35 10.57 10.89
CA GLN A 48 5.00 9.30 11.13
C GLN A 48 6.10 9.45 12.17
N LYS A 49 6.02 8.64 13.21
CA LYS A 49 7.15 8.38 14.11
C LYS A 49 7.90 7.17 13.58
N THR A 50 9.15 7.36 13.20
CA THR A 50 10.03 6.31 12.66
C THR A 50 11.08 5.94 13.70
N THR A 51 11.01 4.71 14.20
CA THR A 51 12.03 4.16 15.11
C THR A 51 12.95 3.22 14.34
N ARG A 52 14.24 3.52 14.29
CA ARG A 52 15.27 2.67 13.68
C ARG A 52 16.02 1.91 14.78
N PHE A 53 16.09 0.59 14.63
CA PHE A 53 16.83 -0.28 15.53
C PHE A 53 18.16 -0.68 14.89
N ARG A 54 19.25 -0.62 15.67
CA ARG A 54 20.60 -0.99 15.23
C ARG A 54 21.03 -2.33 15.80
N PRO A 55 21.99 -3.01 15.15
CA PRO A 55 22.51 -4.29 15.64
C PRO A 55 23.13 -4.24 17.03
N ASP A 56 23.63 -3.07 17.46
CA ASP A 56 24.21 -2.84 18.79
C ASP A 56 23.18 -2.67 19.92
N GLY A 57 21.88 -2.80 19.61
CA GLY A 57 20.78 -2.64 20.54
C GLY A 57 20.33 -1.18 20.75
N THR A 58 21.00 -0.21 20.14
CA THR A 58 20.56 1.19 20.18
C THR A 58 19.43 1.47 19.22
N SER A 59 18.68 2.55 19.47
CA SER A 59 17.66 3.01 18.55
C SER A 59 17.72 4.52 18.36
N SER A 60 17.17 5.00 17.25
CA SER A 60 16.93 6.43 17.00
C SER A 60 15.51 6.64 16.56
N VAL A 61 14.95 7.79 16.94
CA VAL A 61 13.59 8.18 16.59
C VAL A 61 13.65 9.43 15.72
N GLU A 62 12.88 9.40 14.62
CA GLU A 62 12.71 10.50 13.68
C GLU A 62 11.21 10.79 13.50
N THR A 63 10.86 12.03 13.20
CA THR A 63 9.51 12.40 12.80
C THR A 63 9.49 12.74 11.32
N TRP A 64 8.56 12.12 10.58
CA TRP A 64 8.32 12.40 9.17
C TRP A 64 6.91 12.94 8.98
N TYR A 65 6.75 13.86 8.06
CA TYR A 65 5.46 14.40 7.66
C TYR A 65 5.17 13.93 6.25
N GLU A 66 4.01 13.34 6.04
CA GLU A 66 3.70 12.71 4.77
C GLU A 66 2.42 13.27 4.16
N ALA A 67 2.49 13.53 2.86
CA ALA A 67 1.36 13.87 2.01
C ALA A 67 1.33 12.92 0.82
N MET A 68 0.18 12.31 0.59
CA MET A 68 -0.06 11.40 -0.52
C MET A 68 -1.20 11.91 -1.40
N SER A 69 -1.01 11.83 -2.71
CA SER A 69 -2.07 11.95 -3.71
C SER A 69 -2.03 10.70 -4.59
N ALA A 70 -2.81 9.70 -4.19
CA ALA A 70 -2.86 8.40 -4.85
C ALA A 70 -3.74 8.44 -6.13
N PRO A 71 -3.33 7.74 -7.19
CA PRO A 71 -2.15 6.89 -7.25
C PRO A 71 -0.87 7.66 -7.60
N GLY A 72 0.27 7.15 -7.10
CA GLY A 72 1.60 7.43 -7.62
C GLY A 72 2.31 8.67 -7.10
N LYS A 73 1.73 9.43 -6.16
CA LYS A 73 2.39 10.61 -5.59
C LYS A 73 2.49 10.52 -4.08
N LEU A 74 3.71 10.66 -3.57
CA LEU A 74 4.00 10.70 -2.14
C LEU A 74 5.13 11.70 -1.89
N ARG A 75 4.91 12.59 -0.92
CA ARG A 75 5.91 13.49 -0.37
C ARG A 75 6.17 13.12 1.08
N ILE A 76 7.45 13.06 1.47
CA ILE A 76 7.92 12.77 2.81
C ILE A 76 8.89 13.87 3.22
N ASP A 77 8.52 14.71 4.16
CA ASP A 77 9.39 15.72 4.75
C ASP A 77 9.95 15.21 6.08
N PHE A 78 11.28 15.16 6.22
CA PHE A 78 11.94 14.77 7.46
C PHE A 78 12.06 15.97 8.41
N ALA A 79 11.74 15.79 9.68
CA ALA A 79 11.96 16.82 10.68
C ALA A 79 13.47 17.01 10.97
N PRO A 80 13.91 18.26 11.27
CA PRO A 80 13.13 19.49 11.23
C PRO A 80 12.93 20.00 9.80
N LEU A 81 11.73 20.52 9.50
CA LEU A 81 11.31 20.87 8.13
C LEU A 81 12.19 21.92 7.46
N GLU A 82 12.74 22.85 8.22
CA GLU A 82 13.60 23.95 7.72
C GLU A 82 14.88 23.43 7.06
N LYS A 83 15.35 22.23 7.40
CA LYS A 83 16.49 21.58 6.72
C LYS A 83 16.17 21.17 5.29
N GLY A 84 14.89 20.98 4.97
CA GLY A 84 14.48 20.58 3.62
C GLY A 84 14.98 19.21 3.18
N ASN A 85 15.15 18.28 4.14
CA ASN A 85 15.49 16.90 3.84
C ASN A 85 14.21 16.08 3.63
N GLY A 86 14.24 15.13 2.69
CA GLY A 86 13.10 14.25 2.47
C GLY A 86 13.12 13.52 1.15
N LEU A 87 11.98 12.92 0.82
CA LEU A 87 11.77 12.14 -0.38
C LEU A 87 10.49 12.60 -1.09
N MET A 88 10.46 12.45 -2.40
CA MET A 88 9.25 12.59 -3.20
C MET A 88 9.19 11.48 -4.24
N PHE A 89 8.03 10.84 -4.32
CA PHE A 89 7.72 9.89 -5.39
C PHE A 89 6.68 10.55 -6.28
N VAL A 90 7.01 10.72 -7.54
CA VAL A 90 6.13 11.32 -8.55
C VAL A 90 6.56 10.89 -9.94
N ASP A 91 5.60 10.67 -10.83
CA ASP A 91 5.83 10.31 -12.24
C ASP A 91 6.80 9.12 -12.45
N GLY A 92 6.72 8.12 -11.56
CA GLY A 92 7.54 6.93 -11.60
C GLY A 92 8.99 7.14 -11.14
N ASN A 93 9.32 8.30 -10.56
CA ASN A 93 10.65 8.60 -10.04
C ASN A 93 10.60 8.78 -8.52
N GLN A 94 11.71 8.42 -7.88
CA GLN A 94 12.04 8.82 -6.53
C GLN A 94 13.04 9.97 -6.59
N HIS A 95 12.68 11.10 -5.99
CA HIS A 95 13.55 12.25 -5.78
C HIS A 95 13.96 12.29 -4.31
N SER A 96 15.25 12.45 -4.02
CA SER A 96 15.76 12.67 -2.68
C SER A 96 16.27 14.08 -2.54
N PHE A 97 15.96 14.72 -1.41
CA PHE A 97 16.34 16.09 -1.12
C PHE A 97 17.22 16.14 0.13
N ARG A 98 18.28 16.94 0.06
CA ARG A 98 19.18 17.24 1.17
C ARG A 98 19.47 18.73 1.21
N ASP A 99 19.33 19.31 2.41
CA ASP A 99 19.52 20.74 2.65
C ASP A 99 18.76 21.63 1.65
N GLY A 100 17.50 21.24 1.38
CA GLY A 100 16.59 21.94 0.47
C GLY A 100 16.86 21.75 -1.01
N LYS A 101 17.87 20.97 -1.41
CA LYS A 101 18.28 20.78 -2.80
C LYS A 101 18.03 19.36 -3.25
N LEU A 102 17.70 19.19 -4.53
CA LEU A 102 17.61 17.87 -5.16
C LEU A 102 19.01 17.21 -5.15
N ALA A 103 19.14 16.10 -4.42
CA ALA A 103 20.38 15.33 -4.31
C ALA A 103 20.44 14.18 -5.30
N ASN A 104 19.32 13.53 -5.59
CA ASN A 104 19.23 12.43 -6.54
C ASN A 104 17.82 12.29 -7.09
N SER A 105 17.71 11.78 -8.32
CA SER A 105 16.45 11.41 -8.96
C SER A 105 16.66 10.13 -9.76
N GLN A 106 15.80 9.12 -9.55
CA GLN A 106 15.91 7.83 -10.24
C GLN A 106 14.55 7.19 -10.46
N PRO A 107 14.35 6.47 -11.57
CA PRO A 107 13.16 5.66 -11.79
C PRO A 107 12.99 4.65 -10.65
N THR A 108 11.78 4.54 -10.11
CA THR A 108 11.52 3.66 -8.97
C THR A 108 10.06 3.20 -8.95
N VAL A 109 9.87 1.89 -8.91
CA VAL A 109 8.59 1.28 -8.50
C VAL A 109 8.68 0.96 -7.02
N HIS A 110 7.92 1.69 -6.21
CA HIS A 110 7.93 1.51 -4.75
C HIS A 110 6.86 0.48 -4.33
N PRO A 111 7.23 -0.73 -3.88
CA PRO A 111 6.29 -1.82 -3.67
C PRO A 111 5.19 -1.50 -2.65
N LEU A 112 5.51 -0.71 -1.60
CA LEU A 112 4.52 -0.35 -0.57
C LEU A 112 3.52 0.68 -1.07
N MET A 113 3.92 1.61 -1.95
CA MET A 113 2.96 2.50 -2.62
C MET A 113 2.03 1.69 -3.52
N VAL A 114 2.58 0.80 -4.34
CA VAL A 114 1.79 -0.03 -5.26
C VAL A 114 0.79 -0.89 -4.50
N LEU A 115 1.23 -1.66 -3.51
CA LEU A 115 0.42 -2.66 -2.81
C LEU A 115 -0.43 -2.08 -1.67
N GLY A 116 0.09 -1.07 -0.96
CA GLY A 116 -0.60 -0.48 0.19
C GLY A 116 -1.65 0.56 -0.18
N PHE A 117 -1.50 1.22 -1.35
CA PHE A 117 -2.32 2.37 -1.72
C PHE A 117 -2.81 2.35 -3.17
N ASP A 118 -1.90 2.27 -4.14
CA ASP A 118 -2.22 2.50 -5.55
C ASP A 118 -3.07 1.39 -6.17
N VAL A 119 -2.89 0.14 -5.74
CA VAL A 119 -3.65 -1.05 -6.21
C VAL A 119 -5.16 -0.87 -6.08
N TYR A 120 -5.60 -0.03 -5.16
CA TYR A 120 -7.02 0.25 -4.93
C TYR A 120 -7.59 1.31 -5.87
N LEU A 121 -6.75 2.05 -6.61
CA LEU A 121 -7.15 3.26 -7.34
C LEU A 121 -6.68 3.31 -8.79
N GLN A 122 -5.50 2.75 -9.11
CA GLN A 122 -4.94 2.81 -10.45
C GLN A 122 -5.46 1.67 -11.34
N PRO A 123 -5.37 1.79 -12.67
CA PRO A 123 -5.73 0.72 -13.59
C PRO A 123 -5.04 -0.60 -13.25
N VAL A 124 -5.77 -1.71 -13.36
CA VAL A 124 -5.32 -3.05 -12.97
C VAL A 124 -4.06 -3.47 -13.73
N ASP A 125 -4.02 -3.22 -15.04
CA ASP A 125 -2.87 -3.51 -15.91
C ASP A 125 -1.60 -2.76 -15.49
N LYS A 126 -1.73 -1.51 -15.05
CA LYS A 126 -0.60 -0.75 -14.51
C LYS A 126 -0.03 -1.40 -13.25
N THR A 127 -0.88 -1.82 -12.32
CA THR A 127 -0.45 -2.54 -11.10
C THR A 127 0.24 -3.85 -11.46
N ILE A 128 -0.32 -4.63 -12.38
CA ILE A 128 0.26 -5.89 -12.86
C ILE A 128 1.67 -5.66 -13.42
N ASN A 129 1.85 -4.66 -14.28
CA ASN A 129 3.13 -4.36 -14.89
C ASN A 129 4.17 -3.95 -13.85
N GLN A 130 3.82 -3.10 -12.89
CA GLN A 130 4.70 -2.70 -11.78
C GLN A 130 5.12 -3.89 -10.91
N LEU A 131 4.21 -4.81 -10.59
CA LEU A 131 4.55 -6.00 -9.80
C LEU A 131 5.43 -6.99 -10.58
N LYS A 132 5.24 -7.12 -11.90
CA LYS A 132 6.14 -7.88 -12.78
C LYS A 132 7.54 -7.25 -12.86
N GLU A 133 7.65 -5.92 -12.90
CA GLU A 133 8.93 -5.21 -12.80
C GLU A 133 9.65 -5.50 -11.47
N LEU A 134 8.91 -5.61 -10.38
CA LEU A 134 9.40 -6.04 -9.06
C LEU A 134 9.70 -7.54 -8.96
N LYS A 135 9.62 -8.28 -10.08
CA LYS A 135 9.90 -9.73 -10.18
C LYS A 135 8.96 -10.60 -9.33
N MET A 136 7.74 -10.16 -9.12
CA MET A 136 6.70 -10.96 -8.46
C MET A 136 6.03 -11.89 -9.47
N ASP A 137 6.01 -13.19 -9.19
CA ASP A 137 5.35 -14.19 -10.04
C ASP A 137 3.85 -14.23 -9.76
N LEU A 138 3.08 -13.49 -10.57
CA LEU A 138 1.63 -13.39 -10.42
C LEU A 138 0.88 -14.67 -10.83
N SER A 139 1.55 -15.65 -11.45
CA SER A 139 0.95 -16.96 -11.76
C SER A 139 0.82 -17.83 -10.51
N LEU A 140 1.69 -17.63 -9.53
CA LEU A 140 1.68 -18.35 -8.26
C LEU A 140 0.74 -17.66 -7.28
N LEU A 141 -0.39 -18.30 -7.01
CA LEU A 141 -1.32 -17.90 -5.94
C LEU A 141 -1.70 -19.12 -5.10
N ARG A 142 -1.66 -18.96 -3.81
CA ARG A 142 -2.15 -19.97 -2.85
C ARG A 142 -2.94 -19.32 -1.73
N GLU A 143 -3.75 -20.11 -1.07
CA GLU A 143 -4.40 -19.74 0.19
C GLU A 143 -3.55 -20.21 1.36
N ASP A 144 -3.54 -19.41 2.43
CA ASP A 144 -2.80 -19.71 3.66
C ASP A 144 -3.51 -19.08 4.86
N SER A 145 -2.92 -19.22 6.04
CA SER A 145 -3.34 -18.57 7.26
C SER A 145 -2.19 -17.70 7.82
N TRP A 146 -2.50 -16.47 8.22
CA TRP A 146 -1.57 -15.57 8.87
C TRP A 146 -2.20 -14.99 10.13
N GLN A 147 -1.56 -15.20 11.30
CA GLN A 147 -2.09 -14.74 12.60
C GLN A 147 -3.55 -15.18 12.82
N GLY A 148 -3.88 -16.44 12.44
CA GLY A 148 -5.22 -17.00 12.57
C GLY A 148 -6.26 -16.49 11.56
N LYS A 149 -5.87 -15.71 10.56
CA LYS A 149 -6.76 -15.16 9.53
C LYS A 149 -6.45 -15.76 8.16
N PRO A 150 -7.46 -16.08 7.34
CA PRO A 150 -7.24 -16.58 5.98
C PRO A 150 -6.66 -15.48 5.08
N VAL A 151 -5.65 -15.84 4.29
CA VAL A 151 -4.94 -14.94 3.39
C VAL A 151 -4.75 -15.54 2.00
N TYR A 152 -4.52 -14.69 1.01
CA TYR A 152 -3.91 -15.05 -0.26
C TYR A 152 -2.42 -14.72 -0.21
N VAL A 153 -1.61 -15.62 -0.77
CA VAL A 153 -0.16 -15.41 -0.97
C VAL A 153 0.13 -15.48 -2.45
N VAL A 154 0.77 -14.46 -2.99
CA VAL A 154 1.15 -14.34 -4.40
C VAL A 154 2.66 -14.25 -4.51
N GLY A 155 3.25 -14.97 -5.48
CA GLY A 155 4.67 -14.88 -5.82
C GLY A 155 5.54 -16.02 -5.27
N ALA A 156 5.02 -16.86 -4.37
CA ALA A 156 5.81 -17.93 -3.76
C ALA A 156 5.04 -19.19 -3.46
N LYS A 157 5.72 -20.34 -3.51
CA LYS A 157 5.22 -21.64 -3.06
C LYS A 157 5.18 -21.70 -1.53
N GLN A 158 4.49 -22.68 -0.98
CA GLN A 158 4.44 -22.90 0.46
C GLN A 158 5.85 -23.18 1.01
N GLY A 159 6.20 -22.52 2.13
CA GLY A 159 7.51 -22.64 2.78
C GLY A 159 8.61 -21.76 2.18
N ASP A 160 8.41 -21.17 1.00
CA ASP A 160 9.36 -20.24 0.40
C ASP A 160 9.16 -18.83 1.00
N LEU A 161 10.13 -18.37 1.77
CA LEU A 161 10.17 -17.01 2.36
C LEU A 161 11.17 -16.09 1.67
N ARG A 162 11.83 -16.54 0.60
CA ARG A 162 12.90 -15.79 -0.07
C ARG A 162 12.49 -15.21 -1.41
N SER A 163 11.57 -15.84 -2.14
CA SER A 163 11.03 -15.28 -3.37
C SER A 163 10.21 -14.02 -3.11
N PRO A 164 10.27 -13.00 -4.00
CA PRO A 164 9.41 -11.83 -3.90
C PRO A 164 7.94 -12.23 -3.85
N GLN A 165 7.23 -11.84 -2.81
CA GLN A 165 5.86 -12.24 -2.58
C GLN A 165 5.09 -11.23 -1.74
N PHE A 166 3.78 -11.17 -1.93
CA PHE A 166 2.91 -10.34 -1.11
C PHE A 166 1.68 -11.12 -0.62
N TRP A 167 1.16 -10.70 0.52
CA TRP A 167 0.09 -11.36 1.24
C TRP A 167 -1.10 -10.42 1.41
N ILE A 168 -2.30 -10.93 1.14
CA ILE A 168 -3.55 -10.16 1.15
C ILE A 168 -4.54 -10.82 2.10
N ASP A 169 -5.11 -10.05 3.05
CA ASP A 169 -6.24 -10.49 3.87
C ASP A 169 -7.44 -10.84 2.98
N LYS A 170 -7.93 -12.08 3.07
CA LYS A 170 -9.03 -12.56 2.21
C LYS A 170 -10.34 -11.84 2.47
N LYS A 171 -10.62 -11.45 3.71
CA LYS A 171 -11.89 -10.83 4.09
C LYS A 171 -12.05 -9.45 3.48
N ASN A 172 -11.03 -8.61 3.63
CA ASN A 172 -11.09 -7.22 3.24
C ASN A 172 -10.34 -6.93 1.93
N LEU A 173 -9.54 -7.86 1.41
CA LEU A 173 -8.64 -7.69 0.27
C LEU A 173 -7.67 -6.53 0.51
N LEU A 174 -7.07 -6.49 1.70
CA LEU A 174 -6.06 -5.51 2.09
C LEU A 174 -4.67 -6.16 2.07
N PHE A 175 -3.68 -5.41 1.60
CA PHE A 175 -2.28 -5.79 1.66
C PHE A 175 -1.81 -5.83 3.11
N ILE A 176 -1.17 -6.93 3.55
CA ILE A 176 -0.76 -7.09 4.95
C ILE A 176 0.71 -7.44 5.13
N ARG A 177 1.36 -8.01 4.10
CA ARG A 177 2.74 -8.49 4.24
C ARG A 177 3.44 -8.52 2.90
N LEU A 178 4.71 -8.08 2.89
CA LEU A 178 5.64 -8.20 1.78
C LEU A 178 6.85 -8.99 2.25
N LEU A 179 7.33 -9.91 1.42
CA LEU A 179 8.64 -10.54 1.56
C LEU A 179 9.44 -10.33 0.28
N GLN A 180 10.71 -9.96 0.41
CA GLN A 180 11.61 -9.79 -0.73
C GLN A 180 13.07 -10.00 -0.31
N PRO A 181 13.91 -10.48 -1.24
CA PRO A 181 15.35 -10.56 -1.02
C PRO A 181 15.94 -9.16 -0.79
N THR A 182 16.91 -9.05 0.09
CA THR A 182 17.63 -7.81 0.39
C THR A 182 19.13 -8.07 0.56
N GLY A 183 19.93 -6.98 0.66
CA GLY A 183 21.38 -7.07 0.71
C GLY A 183 22.02 -7.13 -0.69
N LYS A 184 23.34 -6.89 -0.76
CA LYS A 184 24.07 -6.83 -2.05
C LYS A 184 24.02 -8.15 -2.83
N ASP A 185 24.10 -9.26 -2.12
CA ASP A 185 24.09 -10.63 -2.64
C ASP A 185 22.71 -11.29 -2.57
N LYS A 186 21.69 -10.58 -2.09
CA LYS A 186 20.32 -11.10 -1.88
C LYS A 186 20.26 -12.34 -0.98
N THR A 187 21.20 -12.50 -0.07
CA THR A 187 21.23 -13.62 0.90
C THR A 187 20.28 -13.40 2.06
N SER A 188 20.03 -12.16 2.42
CA SER A 188 19.05 -11.76 3.43
C SER A 188 17.66 -11.57 2.82
N PHE A 189 16.62 -11.64 3.65
CA PHE A 189 15.27 -11.28 3.23
C PHE A 189 14.71 -10.17 4.13
N GLN A 190 13.94 -9.29 3.51
CA GLN A 190 13.17 -8.26 4.18
C GLN A 190 11.71 -8.69 4.26
N GLU A 191 11.13 -8.54 5.43
CA GLU A 191 9.69 -8.67 5.67
C GLU A 191 9.13 -7.32 6.07
N ILE A 192 8.02 -6.92 5.46
CA ILE A 192 7.30 -5.70 5.83
C ILE A 192 5.87 -6.07 6.18
N LEU A 193 5.41 -5.64 7.35
CA LEU A 193 4.09 -5.94 7.90
C LEU A 193 3.27 -4.66 8.03
N PHE A 194 2.05 -4.68 7.47
CA PHE A 194 1.05 -3.63 7.62
C PHE A 194 0.03 -4.06 8.67
N ASN A 195 0.05 -3.43 9.83
CA ASN A 195 -0.70 -3.85 11.00
C ASN A 195 -1.78 -2.85 11.42
N LYS A 196 -2.69 -3.32 12.28
CA LYS A 196 -3.69 -2.50 12.97
C LYS A 196 -4.65 -1.76 12.05
N TYR A 197 -4.94 -2.30 10.87
CA TYR A 197 -5.83 -1.67 9.89
C TYR A 197 -7.09 -1.10 10.50
N GLN A 198 -7.36 0.17 10.21
CA GLN A 198 -8.57 0.87 10.61
C GLN A 198 -9.17 1.64 9.43
N LYS A 199 -10.50 1.81 9.46
CA LYS A 199 -11.18 2.68 8.50
C LYS A 199 -10.89 4.13 8.80
N VAL A 200 -10.75 4.94 7.75
CA VAL A 200 -10.57 6.39 7.90
C VAL A 200 -11.81 7.13 7.41
N LYS A 201 -12.05 8.31 8.00
CA LYS A 201 -13.10 9.22 7.54
C LYS A 201 -12.74 9.65 6.11
N GLY A 202 -13.72 9.59 5.20
CA GLY A 202 -13.46 9.85 3.77
C GLY A 202 -13.26 8.58 2.93
N GLY A 203 -13.31 7.40 3.56
CA GLY A 203 -13.28 6.08 2.91
C GLY A 203 -11.90 5.43 2.90
N GLY A 204 -11.87 4.12 2.63
CA GLY A 204 -10.65 3.33 2.64
C GLY A 204 -10.18 2.88 4.02
N TRP A 205 -8.96 2.34 4.02
CA TRP A 205 -8.31 1.80 5.21
C TRP A 205 -6.87 2.28 5.27
N ILE A 206 -6.33 2.43 6.47
CA ILE A 206 -4.92 2.68 6.73
C ILE A 206 -4.39 1.70 7.77
N ALA A 207 -3.15 1.25 7.61
CA ALA A 207 -2.40 0.53 8.63
C ALA A 207 -1.52 1.53 9.38
N PRO A 208 -1.89 1.96 10.60
CA PRO A 208 -1.12 2.96 11.33
C PRO A 208 0.19 2.44 11.92
N GLU A 209 0.49 1.17 11.71
CA GLU A 209 1.76 0.58 12.14
C GLU A 209 2.33 -0.24 10.99
N VAL A 210 3.58 0.07 10.62
CA VAL A 210 4.35 -0.69 9.63
C VAL A 210 5.66 -1.14 10.26
N ILE A 211 5.92 -2.45 10.20
CA ILE A 211 7.11 -3.08 10.76
C ILE A 211 7.99 -3.59 9.64
N PHE A 212 9.27 -3.28 9.70
CA PHE A 212 10.30 -3.81 8.79
C PHE A 212 11.23 -4.72 9.56
N ASN A 213 11.30 -5.97 9.13
CA ASN A 213 12.23 -6.96 9.62
C ASN A 213 13.26 -7.30 8.54
N VAL A 214 14.49 -7.57 8.95
CA VAL A 214 15.53 -8.20 8.12
C VAL A 214 15.98 -9.45 8.86
N ASP A 215 15.88 -10.60 8.20
CA ASP A 215 16.20 -11.93 8.77
C ASP A 215 15.53 -12.13 10.16
N ASN A 216 14.24 -11.82 10.24
CA ASN A 216 13.38 -11.90 11.45
C ASN A 216 13.76 -10.93 12.58
N LYS A 217 14.63 -9.95 12.34
CA LYS A 217 14.97 -8.91 13.33
C LYS A 217 14.33 -7.60 12.91
N MET A 218 13.59 -6.96 13.81
CA MET A 218 13.03 -5.64 13.57
C MET A 218 14.15 -4.62 13.39
N VAL A 219 14.15 -3.93 12.25
CA VAL A 219 15.11 -2.88 11.91
C VAL A 219 14.47 -1.51 11.85
N LEU A 220 13.12 -1.45 11.60
CA LEU A 220 12.40 -0.19 11.58
C LEU A 220 10.94 -0.42 11.98
N LEU A 221 10.40 0.53 12.74
CA LEU A 221 8.99 0.63 13.10
C LEU A 221 8.49 2.02 12.71
N GLU A 222 7.39 2.05 11.97
CA GLU A 222 6.64 3.26 11.64
C GLU A 222 5.31 3.25 12.37
N GLU A 223 5.00 4.36 13.05
CA GLU A 223 3.76 4.57 13.77
C GLU A 223 3.11 5.86 13.26
N TYR A 224 1.90 5.77 12.71
CA TYR A 224 1.20 6.91 12.09
C TYR A 224 0.20 7.54 13.04
N SER A 225 0.22 8.86 13.12
CA SER A 225 -0.72 9.69 13.87
C SER A 225 -1.27 10.80 12.98
N ASP A 226 -2.25 11.54 13.47
CA ASP A 226 -2.85 12.71 12.81
C ASP A 226 -3.30 12.46 11.36
N MET A 227 -3.77 11.26 11.08
CA MET A 227 -4.18 10.82 9.75
C MET A 227 -5.42 11.56 9.27
N GLN A 228 -5.33 12.19 8.09
CA GLN A 228 -6.42 12.90 7.44
C GLN A 228 -6.58 12.41 6.00
N ALA A 229 -7.68 11.73 5.70
CA ALA A 229 -7.98 11.19 4.38
C ALA A 229 -9.05 12.02 3.65
N GLY A 230 -8.95 12.10 2.31
CA GLY A 230 -9.93 12.79 1.47
C GLY A 230 -9.88 14.31 1.58
N ILE A 231 -8.79 14.88 2.07
CA ILE A 231 -8.61 16.33 2.18
C ILE A 231 -8.10 16.94 0.87
N SER A 232 -8.35 18.21 0.64
CA SER A 232 -7.77 18.94 -0.50
C SER A 232 -6.29 19.22 -0.25
N LEU A 233 -5.43 18.81 -1.17
CA LEU A 233 -4.00 19.09 -1.17
C LEU A 233 -3.64 19.99 -2.36
N ASN A 234 -2.71 20.93 -2.12
CA ASN A 234 -2.12 21.70 -3.21
C ASN A 234 -1.26 20.77 -4.08
N SER A 235 -1.51 20.74 -5.39
CA SER A 235 -0.76 19.93 -6.36
C SER A 235 0.74 20.23 -6.36
N ASP A 236 1.13 21.46 -6.02
CA ASP A 236 2.52 21.91 -5.93
C ASP A 236 3.33 21.17 -4.86
N LEU A 237 2.67 20.51 -3.90
CA LEU A 237 3.32 19.62 -2.93
C LEU A 237 4.09 18.49 -3.62
N PHE A 238 3.67 18.10 -4.82
CA PHE A 238 4.24 16.99 -5.59
C PHE A 238 5.06 17.46 -6.79
N ASP A 239 5.45 18.74 -6.82
CA ASP A 239 6.37 19.31 -7.80
C ASP A 239 7.79 19.35 -7.21
N PRO A 240 8.76 18.58 -7.75
CA PRO A 240 10.14 18.58 -7.25
C PRO A 240 10.81 19.96 -7.30
N GLN A 241 10.42 20.82 -8.24
CA GLN A 241 10.98 22.18 -8.36
C GLN A 241 10.47 23.12 -7.27
N LYS A 242 9.32 22.79 -6.66
CA LYS A 242 8.70 23.56 -5.58
C LYS A 242 8.97 22.97 -4.18
N TRP A 243 9.96 22.08 -4.06
CA TRP A 243 10.25 21.37 -2.82
C TRP A 243 10.30 22.26 -1.58
N MET A 244 11.00 23.41 -1.64
CA MET A 244 11.16 24.34 -0.50
C MET A 244 10.15 25.48 -0.50
N THR A 245 9.52 25.80 -1.64
CA THR A 245 8.73 27.03 -1.79
C THR A 245 7.23 26.83 -1.55
N VAL A 246 6.74 25.59 -1.61
CA VAL A 246 5.33 25.26 -1.33
C VAL A 246 5.06 25.33 0.18
N ASP A 247 3.83 25.72 0.55
CA ASP A 247 3.37 25.64 1.95
C ASP A 247 3.34 24.17 2.42
N ARG A 248 4.14 23.85 3.43
CA ARG A 248 4.29 22.52 4.01
C ARG A 248 3.49 22.30 5.29
N ASN A 249 2.48 23.13 5.56
CA ASN A 249 1.61 22.96 6.74
C ASN A 249 0.48 21.92 6.53
N TYR A 250 0.57 21.07 5.51
CA TYR A 250 -0.43 20.09 5.13
C TYR A 250 -0.75 19.05 6.22
N TYR A 251 0.16 18.81 7.16
CA TYR A 251 0.00 17.86 8.27
C TYR A 251 -0.74 18.46 9.47
N LYS A 252 -0.88 19.78 9.54
CA LYS A 252 -1.60 20.44 10.63
C LYS A 252 -3.10 20.20 10.47
N LYS A 253 -3.75 19.80 11.55
CA LYS A 253 -5.23 19.75 11.56
C LYS A 253 -5.79 21.15 11.34
N LYS A 254 -6.72 21.23 10.39
CA LYS A 254 -7.54 22.44 10.19
C LYS A 254 -8.75 22.41 11.12
#